data_f0eb46d2eea34eb8c3a215e384dd8a46
#
_entry.id   f0eb46d2eea34eb8c3a215e384dd8a46
#
_cell.length_a   1.000
_cell.length_b   1.000
_cell.length_c   1.000
_cell.angle_alpha   90.00
_cell.angle_beta   90.00
_cell.angle_gamma   90.00
#
_symmetry.space_group_name_H-M   'P 1'
#
loop_
_entity.id
_entity.type
_entity.pdbx_description
1 polymer ?
#
loop_
_entity_poly.entity_id
_entity_poly.type
_entity_poly.pdbx_seq_one_letter_code
_entity_poly.pdbx_strand_id
1 'polypeptide(L)'
;MKYKEGAKIELISNIPNEILFVGSIYKQPDLLIEYGQFVRSKYDFYDEVTRFFFDNAEIIYKTRTQTFNKTTISTYFAEDTEKLSQYKKYGGWKTLESWMKLAIPDDIKNYQEVLKKYSLLREYQKNGFNIEKIINHSKFESFTAQDIYRLIRGKADRIHTVILTNEEAQILNSDIKKTLRECMKKPDLGIKIPFPIMNDIFRGLKLKSTMAVGMLSNAGKSRLMTKMIAYITLVLHERVFVMLNDMTVEEIRYALITTVINNPEFQELYGIKLNKKEKELTLGLYRDKKGELIYQETDEWGDATETIDEYIERVSKNSDEYNLIMKIADWIEAETNELIFVKDVSGGYDDKTLEFEIRKANLTHGIHYCFYDTFKQDIQDTGDWSAMKATATKFTELMKELDMFGYLSIQLTDDTNYVKPDELTSSNIASCKNIKHILHTMVLFKEIPQGDFHKYGYIQSDKDWGSNVVCDLDPKKRYYIGNVDKNRFGRKAKLVFEVDLDLNIWLECGELIKK
;
A
#
# COMPACT_ATOMS: atom_id res chain seq x y z
N MET A 1 -42.65 -5.63 -7.64
CA MET A 1 -43.21 -4.57 -6.78
C MET A 1 -43.01 -3.26 -7.48
N LYS A 2 -44.08 -2.56 -7.90
CA LYS A 2 -44.01 -1.23 -8.52
C LYS A 2 -43.70 -0.25 -7.38
N TYR A 3 -42.52 0.36 -7.43
CA TYR A 3 -42.22 1.50 -6.57
C TYR A 3 -43.14 2.65 -6.96
N LYS A 4 -43.87 3.20 -6.01
CA LYS A 4 -44.57 4.48 -6.18
C LYS A 4 -43.49 5.56 -6.31
N GLU A 5 -43.32 6.11 -7.47
CA GLU A 5 -42.55 7.35 -7.67
C GLU A 5 -43.21 8.47 -6.85
N GLY A 6 -42.45 9.10 -5.96
CA GLY A 6 -42.82 10.39 -5.39
C GLY A 6 -42.80 10.56 -3.86
N ALA A 7 -42.58 9.53 -3.04
CA ALA A 7 -42.38 9.77 -1.60
C ALA A 7 -40.91 10.06 -1.30
N LYS A 8 -40.60 11.31 -0.84
CA LYS A 8 -39.28 11.62 -0.28
C LYS A 8 -39.05 10.69 0.91
N ILE A 9 -38.08 9.80 0.79
CA ILE A 9 -37.65 8.94 1.91
C ILE A 9 -36.97 9.86 2.94
N GLU A 10 -37.52 9.93 4.14
CA GLU A 10 -36.89 10.63 5.25
C GLU A 10 -35.64 9.85 5.67
N LEU A 11 -34.48 10.48 5.50
CA LEU A 11 -33.19 9.84 5.77
C LEU A 11 -32.91 9.85 7.27
N ILE A 12 -32.36 8.74 7.79
CA ILE A 12 -31.97 8.64 9.19
C ILE A 12 -30.85 9.63 9.53
N SER A 13 -30.97 10.32 10.67
CA SER A 13 -30.00 11.31 11.13
C SER A 13 -29.81 11.26 12.66
N ASN A 14 -28.69 11.80 13.10
CA ASN A 14 -28.43 12.09 14.52
C ASN A 14 -27.80 13.48 14.63
N ILE A 15 -28.64 14.50 14.40
CA ILE A 15 -28.22 15.91 14.45
C ILE A 15 -27.61 16.29 15.82
N PRO A 16 -28.14 15.84 16.98
CA PRO A 16 -27.47 16.10 18.26
C PRO A 16 -26.02 15.66 18.29
N ASN A 17 -25.70 14.50 17.74
CA ASN A 17 -24.31 14.01 17.68
C ASN A 17 -23.43 14.83 16.72
N GLU A 18 -23.98 15.27 15.59
CA GLU A 18 -23.29 16.19 14.67
C GLU A 18 -22.92 17.50 15.37
N ILE A 19 -23.83 18.07 16.16
CA ILE A 19 -23.63 19.26 16.98
C ILE A 19 -22.49 19.04 17.99
N LEU A 20 -22.47 17.91 18.70
CA LEU A 20 -21.45 17.59 19.68
C LEU A 20 -20.07 17.42 19.03
N PHE A 21 -20.02 16.80 17.87
CA PHE A 21 -18.78 16.66 17.11
C PHE A 21 -18.22 18.01 16.67
N VAL A 22 -19.03 18.85 16.01
CA VAL A 22 -18.62 20.18 15.56
C VAL A 22 -18.29 21.09 16.75
N GLY A 23 -19.10 21.04 17.81
CA GLY A 23 -18.86 21.78 19.04
C GLY A 23 -17.53 21.43 19.70
N SER A 24 -17.13 20.15 19.68
CA SER A 24 -15.81 19.71 20.18
C SER A 24 -14.68 20.30 19.39
N ILE A 25 -14.78 20.31 18.05
CA ILE A 25 -13.79 20.93 17.16
C ILE A 25 -13.64 22.44 17.42
N TYR A 26 -14.74 23.17 17.53
CA TYR A 26 -14.68 24.61 17.84
C TYR A 26 -14.13 24.91 19.23
N LYS A 27 -14.34 24.00 20.19
CA LYS A 27 -13.80 24.11 21.55
C LYS A 27 -12.32 23.78 21.63
N GLN A 28 -11.85 22.79 20.85
CA GLN A 28 -10.47 22.34 20.77
C GLN A 28 -10.11 22.07 19.29
N PRO A 29 -9.62 23.09 18.55
CA PRO A 29 -9.41 23.00 17.11
C PRO A 29 -8.40 21.94 16.65
N ASP A 30 -7.42 21.58 17.48
CA ASP A 30 -6.41 20.56 17.15
C ASP A 30 -7.03 19.18 16.87
N LEU A 31 -8.24 18.94 17.35
CA LEU A 31 -9.02 17.73 17.04
C LEU A 31 -9.36 17.58 15.55
N LEU A 32 -9.25 18.66 14.76
CA LEU A 32 -9.35 18.59 13.30
C LEU A 32 -8.24 17.75 12.68
N ILE A 33 -7.02 17.80 13.21
CA ILE A 33 -5.90 17.00 12.71
C ILE A 33 -6.14 15.53 13.01
N GLU A 34 -6.56 15.21 14.23
CA GLU A 34 -6.67 13.84 14.70
C GLU A 34 -7.96 13.15 14.17
N TYR A 35 -9.10 13.85 14.19
CA TYR A 35 -10.41 13.26 13.88
C TYR A 35 -11.05 13.84 12.61
N GLY A 36 -10.81 15.10 12.30
CA GLY A 36 -11.44 15.78 11.15
C GLY A 36 -11.04 15.15 9.81
N GLN A 37 -9.79 14.75 9.65
CA GLN A 37 -9.28 14.12 8.43
C GLN A 37 -10.04 12.83 8.01
N PHE A 38 -10.68 12.16 8.95
CA PHE A 38 -11.46 10.95 8.69
C PHE A 38 -12.93 11.25 8.37
N VAL A 39 -13.35 12.52 8.42
CA VAL A 39 -14.72 12.95 8.17
C VAL A 39 -14.87 13.43 6.73
N ARG A 40 -15.86 12.88 6.03
CA ARG A 40 -16.25 13.31 4.68
C ARG A 40 -17.53 14.13 4.79
N SER A 41 -17.44 15.45 4.86
CA SER A 41 -18.54 16.35 5.21
C SER A 41 -19.81 16.10 4.40
N LYS A 42 -19.67 15.84 3.09
CA LYS A 42 -20.78 15.56 2.17
C LYS A 42 -21.60 14.32 2.54
N TYR A 43 -20.96 13.31 3.14
CA TYR A 43 -21.60 12.03 3.48
C TYR A 43 -21.92 11.91 4.96
N ASP A 44 -21.05 12.47 5.81
CA ASP A 44 -21.12 12.23 7.25
C ASP A 44 -22.10 13.18 7.95
N PHE A 45 -22.29 14.39 7.45
CA PHE A 45 -23.30 15.31 7.99
C PHE A 45 -24.61 15.23 7.21
N TYR A 46 -25.70 15.11 7.94
CA TYR A 46 -27.06 15.23 7.42
C TYR A 46 -27.54 16.67 7.41
N ASP A 47 -27.29 17.39 8.50
CA ASP A 47 -27.72 18.77 8.69
C ASP A 47 -26.78 19.75 7.98
N GLU A 48 -27.37 20.68 7.23
CA GLU A 48 -26.61 21.68 6.45
C GLU A 48 -25.87 22.67 7.35
N VAL A 49 -26.37 22.94 8.54
CA VAL A 49 -25.78 23.90 9.47
C VAL A 49 -24.51 23.32 10.10
N THR A 50 -24.59 22.08 10.58
CA THR A 50 -23.42 21.39 11.14
C THR A 50 -22.34 21.19 10.07
N ARG A 51 -22.72 20.80 8.86
CA ARG A 51 -21.81 20.69 7.73
C ARG A 51 -21.14 22.00 7.39
N PHE A 52 -21.90 23.10 7.28
CA PHE A 52 -21.36 24.41 7.00
C PHE A 52 -20.30 24.83 8.01
N PHE A 53 -20.57 24.65 9.29
CA PHE A 53 -19.59 24.99 10.32
C PHE A 53 -18.37 24.07 10.29
N PHE A 54 -18.53 22.80 10.04
CA PHE A 54 -17.40 21.87 9.91
C PHE A 54 -16.48 22.24 8.73
N ASP A 55 -17.03 22.43 7.53
CA ASP A 55 -16.26 22.77 6.33
C ASP A 55 -15.48 24.07 6.52
N ASN A 56 -16.09 25.07 7.15
CA ASN A 56 -15.41 26.32 7.44
C ASN A 56 -14.36 26.18 8.56
N ALA A 57 -14.57 25.30 9.55
CA ALA A 57 -13.56 25.02 10.57
C ALA A 57 -12.27 24.46 9.96
N GLU A 58 -12.37 23.53 9.00
CA GLU A 58 -11.20 23.01 8.29
C GLU A 58 -10.44 24.11 7.53
N ILE A 59 -11.17 24.97 6.82
CA ILE A 59 -10.57 26.07 6.06
C ILE A 59 -9.86 27.05 7.01
N ILE A 60 -10.54 27.47 8.08
CA ILE A 60 -9.98 28.41 9.06
C ILE A 60 -8.72 27.86 9.69
N TYR A 61 -8.74 26.59 10.11
CA TYR A 61 -7.61 25.94 10.75
C TYR A 61 -6.39 25.87 9.83
N LYS A 62 -6.60 25.51 8.55
CA LYS A 62 -5.53 25.36 7.56
C LYS A 62 -4.97 26.69 7.05
N THR A 63 -5.80 27.74 6.97
CA THR A 63 -5.43 28.98 6.25
C THR A 63 -5.27 30.21 7.12
N ARG A 64 -5.75 30.20 8.37
CA ARG A 64 -5.85 31.41 9.19
C ARG A 64 -5.29 31.27 10.60
N THR A 65 -5.88 30.40 11.42
CA THR A 65 -5.55 30.32 12.84
C THR A 65 -5.94 28.97 13.42
N GLN A 66 -5.14 28.51 14.36
CA GLN A 66 -5.42 27.31 15.17
C GLN A 66 -6.22 27.63 16.44
N THR A 67 -6.55 28.91 16.67
CA THR A 67 -7.33 29.33 17.84
C THR A 67 -8.68 29.86 17.40
N PHE A 68 -9.76 29.16 17.81
CA PHE A 68 -11.13 29.53 17.47
C PHE A 68 -11.75 30.32 18.60
N ASN A 69 -11.97 31.63 18.35
CA ASN A 69 -12.69 32.52 19.25
C ASN A 69 -13.66 33.39 18.46
N LYS A 70 -14.51 34.11 19.18
CA LYS A 70 -15.56 34.96 18.56
C LYS A 70 -15.00 35.94 17.53
N THR A 71 -13.87 36.56 17.85
CA THR A 71 -13.26 37.58 16.98
C THR A 71 -12.72 36.95 15.71
N THR A 72 -11.89 35.92 15.84
CA THR A 72 -11.25 35.25 14.70
C THR A 72 -12.27 34.64 13.74
N ILE A 73 -13.30 33.98 14.28
CA ILE A 73 -14.35 33.32 13.49
C ILE A 73 -15.23 34.39 12.80
N SER A 74 -15.64 35.43 13.53
CA SER A 74 -16.47 36.51 12.94
C SER A 74 -15.72 37.30 11.88
N THR A 75 -14.43 37.55 12.05
CA THR A 75 -13.59 38.22 11.04
C THR A 75 -13.49 37.39 9.77
N TYR A 76 -13.23 36.07 9.88
CA TYR A 76 -13.17 35.17 8.73
C TYR A 76 -14.47 35.22 7.89
N PHE A 77 -15.63 35.11 8.54
CA PHE A 77 -16.90 35.18 7.83
C PHE A 77 -17.21 36.58 7.26
N ALA A 78 -16.68 37.65 7.85
CA ALA A 78 -16.88 39.01 7.37
C ALA A 78 -16.15 39.30 6.03
N GLU A 79 -15.17 38.53 5.65
CA GLU A 79 -14.42 38.71 4.41
C GLU A 79 -15.19 38.26 3.16
N ASP A 80 -16.22 37.41 3.32
CA ASP A 80 -17.03 36.89 2.23
C ASP A 80 -18.52 37.16 2.50
N THR A 81 -19.14 37.93 1.64
CA THR A 81 -20.54 38.38 1.84
C THR A 81 -21.54 37.22 1.82
N GLU A 82 -21.31 36.18 1.03
CA GLU A 82 -22.19 35.02 0.94
C GLU A 82 -22.05 34.15 2.19
N LYS A 83 -20.82 33.87 2.59
CA LYS A 83 -20.54 33.15 3.83
C LYS A 83 -21.03 33.89 5.07
N LEU A 84 -20.89 35.20 5.09
CA LEU A 84 -21.40 36.03 6.18
C LEU A 84 -22.93 35.96 6.29
N SER A 85 -23.62 35.96 5.16
CA SER A 85 -25.08 35.83 5.11
C SER A 85 -25.51 34.45 5.68
N GLN A 86 -24.87 33.39 5.24
CA GLN A 86 -25.13 32.03 5.75
C GLN A 86 -24.79 31.91 7.24
N TYR A 87 -23.64 32.42 7.68
CA TYR A 87 -23.22 32.45 9.08
C TYR A 87 -24.26 33.12 9.97
N LYS A 88 -24.78 34.30 9.56
CA LYS A 88 -25.85 35.02 10.28
C LYS A 88 -27.16 34.22 10.28
N LYS A 89 -27.53 33.62 9.13
CA LYS A 89 -28.73 32.80 8.99
C LYS A 89 -28.69 31.60 9.96
N TYR A 90 -27.51 31.00 10.16
CA TYR A 90 -27.31 29.86 11.04
C TYR A 90 -27.04 30.23 12.51
N GLY A 91 -27.32 31.51 12.89
CA GLY A 91 -27.22 31.99 14.26
C GLY A 91 -25.84 32.43 14.72
N GLY A 92 -24.84 32.36 13.84
CA GLY A 92 -23.50 32.92 14.05
C GLY A 92 -22.78 32.35 15.27
N TRP A 93 -22.00 33.21 15.94
CA TRP A 93 -21.24 32.78 17.13
C TRP A 93 -22.10 32.25 18.27
N LYS A 94 -23.32 32.68 18.41
CA LYS A 94 -24.25 32.19 19.45
C LYS A 94 -24.51 30.72 19.32
N THR A 95 -24.68 30.24 18.09
CA THR A 95 -24.89 28.80 17.81
C THR A 95 -23.64 28.01 18.16
N LEU A 96 -22.48 28.43 17.70
CA LEU A 96 -21.19 27.78 18.02
C LEU A 96 -20.93 27.76 19.53
N GLU A 97 -21.14 28.88 20.21
CA GLU A 97 -20.95 28.96 21.66
C GLU A 97 -21.87 27.99 22.41
N SER A 98 -23.12 27.83 21.97
CA SER A 98 -24.04 26.86 22.55
C SER A 98 -23.57 25.40 22.34
N TRP A 99 -23.08 25.09 21.14
CA TRP A 99 -22.55 23.76 20.81
C TRP A 99 -21.27 23.43 21.60
N MET A 100 -20.36 24.40 21.72
CA MET A 100 -19.15 24.27 22.53
C MET A 100 -19.44 24.02 24.02
N LYS A 101 -20.53 24.59 24.55
CA LYS A 101 -20.96 24.35 25.95
C LYS A 101 -21.46 22.93 26.16
N LEU A 102 -22.12 22.35 25.17
CA LEU A 102 -22.67 20.97 25.22
C LEU A 102 -21.61 19.92 24.95
N ALA A 103 -20.61 20.23 24.13
CA ALA A 103 -19.64 19.28 23.67
C ALA A 103 -18.55 18.96 24.72
N ILE A 104 -18.17 17.71 24.77
CA ILE A 104 -17.08 17.17 25.59
C ILE A 104 -15.97 16.71 24.62
N PRO A 105 -14.87 17.47 24.48
CA PRO A 105 -13.80 17.14 23.51
C PRO A 105 -13.21 15.73 23.68
N ASP A 106 -13.10 15.26 24.91
CA ASP A 106 -12.54 13.92 25.21
C ASP A 106 -13.40 12.78 24.64
N ASP A 107 -14.69 13.04 24.37
CA ASP A 107 -15.63 12.07 23.79
C ASP A 107 -15.70 12.14 22.25
N ILE A 108 -14.87 12.93 21.59
CA ILE A 108 -14.95 13.19 20.14
C ILE A 108 -14.84 11.91 19.31
N LYS A 109 -14.06 10.94 19.76
CA LYS A 109 -13.94 9.63 19.10
C LYS A 109 -15.31 8.93 19.06
N ASN A 110 -16.05 8.94 20.16
CA ASN A 110 -17.39 8.37 20.20
C ASN A 110 -18.35 9.14 19.28
N TYR A 111 -18.28 10.47 19.27
CA TYR A 111 -19.10 11.28 18.35
C TYR A 111 -18.79 10.96 16.89
N GLN A 112 -17.52 10.75 16.54
CA GLN A 112 -17.10 10.34 15.19
C GLN A 112 -17.64 8.96 14.82
N GLU A 113 -17.57 7.99 15.71
CA GLU A 113 -18.10 6.64 15.48
C GLU A 113 -19.61 6.67 15.23
N VAL A 114 -20.35 7.46 16.00
CA VAL A 114 -21.80 7.65 15.80
C VAL A 114 -22.07 8.37 14.48
N LEU A 115 -21.27 9.38 14.13
CA LEU A 115 -21.37 10.08 12.84
C LEU A 115 -21.23 9.09 11.68
N LYS A 116 -20.21 8.23 11.71
CA LYS A 116 -19.98 7.19 10.70
C LYS A 116 -21.07 6.14 10.65
N LYS A 117 -21.61 5.76 11.79
CA LYS A 117 -22.75 4.83 11.90
C LYS A 117 -23.96 5.36 11.13
N TYR A 118 -24.36 6.61 11.38
CA TYR A 118 -25.52 7.20 10.73
C TYR A 118 -25.27 7.53 9.25
N SER A 119 -24.05 7.90 8.88
CA SER A 119 -23.63 8.05 7.50
C SER A 119 -23.82 6.75 6.70
N LEU A 120 -23.31 5.64 7.23
CA LEU A 120 -23.43 4.32 6.60
C LEU A 120 -24.89 3.91 6.44
N LEU A 121 -25.73 4.13 7.46
CA LEU A 121 -27.16 3.81 7.41
C LEU A 121 -27.87 4.63 6.34
N ARG A 122 -27.57 5.93 6.21
CA ARG A 122 -28.12 6.78 5.15
C ARG A 122 -27.77 6.27 3.75
N GLU A 123 -26.53 5.86 3.55
CA GLU A 123 -26.11 5.32 2.25
C GLU A 123 -26.80 3.98 1.97
N TYR A 124 -26.95 3.09 2.93
CA TYR A 124 -27.72 1.88 2.74
C TYR A 124 -29.20 2.18 2.41
N GLN A 125 -29.81 3.14 3.11
CA GLN A 125 -31.19 3.55 2.86
C GLN A 125 -31.38 4.12 1.45
N LYS A 126 -30.47 5.00 0.99
CA LYS A 126 -30.46 5.56 -0.37
C LYS A 126 -30.36 4.47 -1.44
N ASN A 127 -29.61 3.41 -1.15
CA ASN A 127 -29.42 2.27 -2.07
C ASN A 127 -30.49 1.19 -1.90
N GLY A 128 -31.61 1.48 -1.21
CA GLY A 128 -32.76 0.59 -1.14
C GLY A 128 -32.65 -0.55 -0.13
N PHE A 129 -31.64 -0.55 0.73
CA PHE A 129 -31.55 -1.54 1.80
C PHE A 129 -32.56 -1.23 2.91
N ASN A 130 -33.27 -2.27 3.37
CA ASN A 130 -34.16 -2.13 4.53
C ASN A 130 -33.36 -2.08 5.83
N ILE A 131 -33.19 -0.87 6.37
CA ILE A 131 -32.44 -0.61 7.61
C ILE A 131 -33.33 -0.68 8.87
N GLU A 132 -34.65 -0.74 8.74
CA GLU A 132 -35.58 -0.71 9.89
C GLU A 132 -35.28 -1.81 10.91
N LYS A 133 -34.98 -3.03 10.42
CA LYS A 133 -34.63 -4.15 11.30
C LYS A 133 -33.33 -3.96 12.08
N ILE A 134 -32.44 -3.11 11.55
CA ILE A 134 -31.19 -2.76 12.21
C ILE A 134 -31.43 -1.70 13.27
N ILE A 135 -32.21 -0.67 12.94
CA ILE A 135 -32.53 0.45 13.85
C ILE A 135 -33.37 -0.04 15.04
N ASN A 136 -34.33 -0.92 14.77
CA ASN A 136 -35.22 -1.49 15.81
C ASN A 136 -34.56 -2.64 16.59
N HIS A 137 -33.28 -2.92 16.38
CA HIS A 137 -32.60 -3.95 17.14
C HIS A 137 -32.29 -3.47 18.56
N SER A 138 -32.53 -4.32 19.58
CA SER A 138 -32.37 -3.96 21.02
C SER A 138 -30.95 -3.46 21.37
N LYS A 139 -29.93 -3.85 20.60
CA LYS A 139 -28.53 -3.43 20.77
C LYS A 139 -28.12 -2.33 19.80
N PHE A 140 -29.04 -1.67 19.12
CA PHE A 140 -28.72 -0.69 18.10
C PHE A 140 -27.78 0.42 18.59
N GLU A 141 -28.00 0.92 19.81
CA GLU A 141 -27.18 1.97 20.39
C GLU A 141 -25.70 1.55 20.52
N SER A 142 -25.42 0.30 20.79
CA SER A 142 -24.05 -0.22 20.91
C SER A 142 -23.41 -0.64 19.57
N PHE A 143 -24.17 -0.60 18.46
CA PHE A 143 -23.60 -0.94 17.16
C PHE A 143 -22.69 0.15 16.64
N THR A 144 -21.50 -0.24 16.17
CA THR A 144 -20.62 0.57 15.35
C THR A 144 -21.03 0.51 13.88
N ALA A 145 -20.50 1.39 13.05
CA ALA A 145 -20.65 1.30 11.59
C ALA A 145 -20.18 -0.06 11.05
N GLN A 146 -19.12 -0.60 11.63
CA GLN A 146 -18.56 -1.90 11.25
C GLN A 146 -19.50 -3.07 11.58
N ASP A 147 -20.21 -3.02 12.71
CA ASP A 147 -21.19 -4.05 13.07
C ASP A 147 -22.37 -4.03 12.11
N ILE A 148 -22.84 -2.86 11.72
CA ILE A 148 -23.90 -2.69 10.72
C ILE A 148 -23.47 -3.27 9.37
N TYR A 149 -22.27 -2.94 8.92
CA TYR A 149 -21.69 -3.51 7.69
C TYR A 149 -21.70 -5.04 7.73
N ARG A 150 -21.23 -5.64 8.85
CA ARG A 150 -21.22 -7.10 9.01
C ARG A 150 -22.62 -7.72 8.98
N LEU A 151 -23.60 -7.06 9.60
CA LEU A 151 -24.99 -7.54 9.60
C LEU A 151 -25.56 -7.57 8.17
N ILE A 152 -25.31 -6.53 7.39
CA ILE A 152 -25.78 -6.45 5.99
C ILE A 152 -25.02 -7.44 5.11
N ARG A 153 -23.70 -7.48 5.22
CA ARG A 153 -22.86 -8.45 4.51
C ARG A 153 -23.28 -9.88 4.82
N GLY A 154 -23.46 -10.22 6.10
CA GLY A 154 -23.87 -11.57 6.50
C GLY A 154 -25.23 -11.98 5.94
N LYS A 155 -26.12 -11.02 5.67
CA LYS A 155 -27.38 -11.31 4.94
C LYS A 155 -27.14 -11.57 3.46
N ALA A 156 -26.30 -10.76 2.81
CA ALA A 156 -25.90 -10.96 1.43
C ALA A 156 -25.19 -12.30 1.25
N ASP A 157 -24.23 -12.61 2.14
CA ASP A 157 -23.49 -13.87 2.14
C ASP A 157 -24.42 -15.09 2.32
N ARG A 158 -25.44 -15.01 3.22
CA ARG A 158 -26.44 -16.08 3.37
C ARG A 158 -27.28 -16.27 2.11
N ILE A 159 -27.71 -15.19 1.45
CA ILE A 159 -28.46 -15.28 0.18
C ILE A 159 -27.57 -15.92 -0.88
N HIS A 160 -26.31 -15.46 -0.98
CA HIS A 160 -25.31 -16.03 -1.89
C HIS A 160 -25.11 -17.52 -1.61
N THR A 161 -24.91 -17.90 -0.32
CA THR A 161 -24.72 -19.28 0.09
C THR A 161 -25.95 -20.15 -0.22
N VAL A 162 -27.18 -19.66 0.02
CA VAL A 162 -28.40 -20.43 -0.20
C VAL A 162 -28.74 -20.58 -1.69
N ILE A 163 -28.43 -19.56 -2.51
CA ILE A 163 -28.86 -19.54 -3.92
C ILE A 163 -27.74 -19.96 -4.87
N LEU A 164 -26.49 -19.60 -4.57
CA LEU A 164 -25.36 -19.79 -5.51
C LEU A 164 -24.40 -20.92 -5.10
N THR A 165 -24.42 -21.37 -3.84
CA THR A 165 -23.62 -22.51 -3.39
C THR A 165 -24.37 -23.83 -3.47
N ASN A 166 -24.99 -24.11 -4.59
CA ASN A 166 -25.20 -25.50 -5.00
C ASN A 166 -23.90 -26.04 -5.62
N GLU A 167 -22.76 -25.78 -5.02
CA GLU A 167 -21.56 -26.57 -5.28
C GLU A 167 -21.74 -27.90 -4.55
N GLU A 168 -22.56 -28.76 -5.15
CA GLU A 168 -22.45 -30.20 -4.84
C GLU A 168 -21.00 -30.60 -5.05
N ALA A 169 -20.52 -31.50 -4.19
CA ALA A 169 -19.17 -32.04 -4.32
C ALA A 169 -18.95 -32.50 -5.77
N GLN A 170 -17.98 -31.87 -6.45
CA GLN A 170 -17.72 -32.17 -7.86
C GLN A 170 -17.16 -33.59 -7.99
N ILE A 171 -17.63 -34.31 -9.00
CA ILE A 171 -17.10 -35.63 -9.31
C ILE A 171 -15.72 -35.46 -9.95
N LEU A 172 -14.65 -35.84 -9.25
CA LEU A 172 -13.25 -35.59 -9.65
C LEU A 172 -12.90 -36.08 -11.06
N ASN A 173 -13.50 -37.18 -11.50
CA ASN A 173 -13.25 -37.80 -12.79
C ASN A 173 -14.20 -37.35 -13.90
N SER A 174 -15.05 -36.34 -13.64
CA SER A 174 -15.86 -35.69 -14.68
C SER A 174 -15.09 -34.56 -15.37
N ASP A 175 -15.45 -34.26 -16.61
CA ASP A 175 -14.97 -33.11 -17.38
C ASP A 175 -13.44 -32.97 -17.58
N ILE A 176 -12.64 -34.03 -17.37
CA ILE A 176 -11.19 -34.01 -17.54
C ILE A 176 -10.78 -33.50 -18.92
N LYS A 177 -11.46 -33.99 -20.01
CA LYS A 177 -11.17 -33.52 -21.38
C LYS A 177 -11.46 -32.04 -21.58
N LYS A 178 -12.50 -31.52 -20.95
CA LYS A 178 -12.87 -30.12 -20.98
C LYS A 178 -11.79 -29.29 -20.28
N THR A 179 -11.39 -29.67 -19.08
CA THR A 179 -10.33 -29.02 -18.30
C THR A 179 -9.03 -28.94 -19.09
N LEU A 180 -8.60 -30.04 -19.73
CA LEU A 180 -7.39 -30.05 -20.56
C LEU A 180 -7.50 -29.10 -21.75
N ARG A 181 -8.66 -29.05 -22.43
CA ARG A 181 -8.88 -28.11 -23.54
C ARG A 181 -8.91 -26.65 -23.09
N GLU A 182 -9.45 -26.37 -21.93
CA GLU A 182 -9.45 -25.02 -21.33
C GLU A 182 -8.03 -24.60 -20.98
N CYS A 183 -7.22 -25.46 -20.40
CA CYS A 183 -5.79 -25.21 -20.16
C CYS A 183 -5.00 -24.93 -21.45
N MET A 184 -5.34 -25.59 -22.57
CA MET A 184 -4.71 -25.26 -23.86
C MET A 184 -5.08 -23.87 -24.37
N LYS A 185 -6.30 -23.42 -24.10
CA LYS A 185 -6.77 -22.07 -24.49
C LYS A 185 -6.21 -20.99 -23.57
N LYS A 186 -6.15 -21.25 -22.27
CA LYS A 186 -5.67 -20.33 -21.24
C LYS A 186 -4.77 -21.12 -20.28
N PRO A 187 -3.45 -21.15 -20.54
CA PRO A 187 -2.48 -21.80 -19.65
C PRO A 187 -2.57 -21.21 -18.24
N ASP A 188 -2.34 -22.08 -17.24
CA ASP A 188 -2.32 -21.66 -15.82
C ASP A 188 -1.01 -20.93 -15.48
N LEU A 189 -0.89 -19.70 -16.01
CA LEU A 189 0.24 -18.79 -15.85
C LEU A 189 -0.23 -17.52 -15.15
N GLY A 190 0.60 -17.01 -14.25
CA GLY A 190 0.48 -15.66 -13.69
C GLY A 190 1.19 -14.63 -14.56
N ILE A 191 1.17 -13.37 -14.13
CA ILE A 191 1.97 -12.33 -14.77
C ILE A 191 3.45 -12.56 -14.54
N LYS A 192 4.26 -12.11 -15.50
CA LYS A 192 5.72 -12.24 -15.42
C LYS A 192 6.32 -11.32 -14.35
N ILE A 193 7.48 -11.70 -13.83
CA ILE A 193 8.35 -10.88 -12.98
C ILE A 193 9.70 -10.69 -13.67
N PRO A 194 10.50 -9.70 -13.26
CA PRO A 194 11.79 -9.40 -13.94
C PRO A 194 12.90 -10.41 -13.60
N PHE A 195 12.56 -11.69 -13.41
CA PHE A 195 13.47 -12.77 -13.05
C PHE A 195 13.08 -14.03 -13.84
N PRO A 196 13.78 -14.33 -14.96
CA PRO A 196 13.38 -15.37 -15.89
C PRO A 196 13.29 -16.79 -15.28
N ILE A 197 14.26 -17.18 -14.44
CA ILE A 197 14.26 -18.50 -13.81
C ILE A 197 13.17 -18.60 -12.74
N MET A 198 12.98 -17.55 -11.96
CA MET A 198 11.87 -17.49 -11.01
C MET A 198 10.52 -17.55 -11.73
N ASN A 199 10.37 -16.92 -12.89
CA ASN A 199 9.15 -17.03 -13.71
C ASN A 199 8.87 -18.47 -14.11
N ASP A 200 9.90 -19.20 -14.55
CA ASP A 200 9.76 -20.62 -14.90
C ASP A 200 9.35 -21.45 -13.69
N ILE A 201 10.02 -21.27 -12.55
CA ILE A 201 9.78 -22.01 -11.30
C ILE A 201 8.38 -21.74 -10.73
N PHE A 202 7.92 -20.47 -10.73
CA PHE A 202 6.63 -20.09 -10.15
C PHE A 202 5.50 -20.06 -11.15
N ARG A 203 5.79 -20.09 -12.45
CA ARG A 203 4.86 -19.84 -13.56
C ARG A 203 4.24 -18.44 -13.46
N GLY A 204 5.03 -17.43 -13.08
CA GLY A 204 4.60 -16.07 -12.82
C GLY A 204 3.87 -15.88 -11.48
N LEU A 205 3.33 -14.66 -11.28
CA LEU A 205 2.51 -14.32 -10.10
C LEU A 205 1.06 -14.67 -10.38
N LYS A 206 0.60 -15.76 -9.81
CA LYS A 206 -0.76 -16.27 -10.02
C LYS A 206 -1.76 -15.57 -9.12
N LEU A 207 -2.91 -15.21 -9.65
CA LEU A 207 -4.04 -14.79 -8.84
C LEU A 207 -4.48 -15.89 -7.88
N LYS A 208 -5.21 -15.53 -6.83
CA LYS A 208 -5.62 -16.43 -5.73
C LYS A 208 -4.45 -17.03 -4.94
N SER A 209 -3.28 -16.42 -5.05
CA SER A 209 -2.10 -16.93 -4.39
C SER A 209 -1.32 -15.87 -3.60
N THR A 210 -0.41 -16.35 -2.75
CA THR A 210 0.43 -15.51 -1.90
C THR A 210 1.89 -15.93 -1.99
N MET A 211 2.77 -14.94 -2.03
CA MET A 211 4.22 -15.11 -1.98
C MET A 211 4.79 -14.36 -0.78
N ALA A 212 5.70 -15.00 -0.04
CA ALA A 212 6.52 -14.30 0.94
C ALA A 212 7.96 -14.19 0.47
N VAL A 213 8.54 -13.02 0.70
CA VAL A 213 9.97 -12.78 0.53
C VAL A 213 10.57 -12.39 1.88
N GLY A 214 11.53 -13.20 2.34
CA GLY A 214 12.18 -13.01 3.63
C GLY A 214 13.63 -12.57 3.49
N MET A 215 14.01 -11.50 4.24
CA MET A 215 15.39 -11.00 4.35
C MET A 215 15.64 -10.46 5.76
N LEU A 216 16.92 -10.32 6.10
CA LEU A 216 17.34 -9.55 7.27
C LEU A 216 16.93 -8.07 7.14
N SER A 217 16.93 -7.36 8.24
CA SER A 217 16.77 -5.91 8.21
C SER A 217 17.85 -5.25 7.33
N ASN A 218 17.50 -4.20 6.61
CA ASN A 218 18.40 -3.46 5.70
C ASN A 218 19.05 -4.30 4.58
N ALA A 219 18.56 -5.52 4.32
CA ALA A 219 19.07 -6.39 3.25
C ALA A 219 18.42 -6.16 1.88
N GLY A 220 17.59 -5.13 1.72
CA GLY A 220 17.02 -4.73 0.44
C GLY A 220 15.64 -5.30 0.11
N LYS A 221 14.83 -5.73 1.12
CA LYS A 221 13.46 -6.23 0.92
C LYS A 221 12.59 -5.28 0.09
N SER A 222 12.47 -4.04 0.55
CA SER A 222 11.66 -3.01 -0.08
C SER A 222 12.17 -2.65 -1.48
N ARG A 223 13.50 -2.72 -1.69
CA ARG A 223 14.13 -2.49 -2.99
C ARG A 223 13.79 -3.56 -4.02
N LEU A 224 13.84 -4.84 -3.61
CA LEU A 224 13.39 -5.96 -4.46
C LEU A 224 11.91 -5.84 -4.79
N MET A 225 11.08 -5.51 -3.79
CA MET A 225 9.65 -5.27 -3.97
C MET A 225 9.42 -4.13 -4.98
N THR A 226 10.12 -3.01 -4.83
CA THR A 226 9.99 -1.86 -5.74
C THR A 226 10.36 -2.24 -7.18
N LYS A 227 11.39 -3.07 -7.38
CA LYS A 227 11.72 -3.59 -8.71
C LYS A 227 10.58 -4.41 -9.32
N MET A 228 9.94 -5.26 -8.53
CA MET A 228 8.78 -6.03 -8.99
C MET A 228 7.60 -5.12 -9.33
N ILE A 229 7.31 -4.14 -8.49
CA ILE A 229 6.24 -3.15 -8.71
C ILE A 229 6.51 -2.36 -10.00
N ALA A 230 7.72 -1.82 -10.18
CA ALA A 230 8.11 -1.10 -11.38
C ALA A 230 7.90 -1.94 -12.66
N TYR A 231 8.30 -3.21 -12.63
CA TYR A 231 8.11 -4.10 -13.77
C TYR A 231 6.63 -4.36 -14.07
N ILE A 232 5.82 -4.63 -13.03
CA ILE A 232 4.39 -4.91 -13.18
C ILE A 232 3.65 -3.69 -13.74
N THR A 233 4.01 -2.49 -13.31
CA THR A 233 3.31 -1.27 -13.72
C THR A 233 3.83 -0.68 -15.03
N LEU A 234 5.15 -0.55 -15.20
CA LEU A 234 5.74 0.09 -16.39
C LEU A 234 5.86 -0.84 -17.60
N VAL A 235 6.01 -2.15 -17.38
CA VAL A 235 6.20 -3.11 -18.47
C VAL A 235 4.92 -3.88 -18.78
N LEU A 236 4.14 -4.23 -17.75
CA LEU A 236 2.93 -5.02 -17.92
C LEU A 236 1.65 -4.19 -17.84
N HIS A 237 1.72 -2.92 -17.45
CA HIS A 237 0.61 -1.96 -17.31
C HIS A 237 -0.52 -2.47 -16.39
N GLU A 238 -0.16 -3.24 -15.35
CA GLU A 238 -1.10 -3.75 -14.36
C GLU A 238 -1.14 -2.86 -13.12
N ARG A 239 -2.32 -2.75 -12.48
CA ARG A 239 -2.52 -1.98 -11.26
C ARG A 239 -2.02 -2.71 -10.04
N VAL A 240 -1.32 -1.99 -9.15
CA VAL A 240 -0.82 -2.53 -7.89
C VAL A 240 -1.32 -1.70 -6.70
N PHE A 241 -1.57 -2.37 -5.59
CA PHE A 241 -1.81 -1.75 -4.29
C PHE A 241 -0.64 -2.07 -3.35
N VAL A 242 -0.05 -1.05 -2.78
CA VAL A 242 1.14 -1.14 -1.91
C VAL A 242 0.78 -0.64 -0.53
N MET A 243 0.99 -1.45 0.49
CA MET A 243 0.86 -1.08 1.90
C MET A 243 2.25 -0.98 2.51
N LEU A 244 2.57 0.19 3.09
CA LEU A 244 3.87 0.50 3.66
C LEU A 244 3.77 0.63 5.18
N ASN A 245 4.64 -0.08 5.89
CA ASN A 245 4.78 -0.04 7.35
C ASN A 245 6.06 0.66 7.81
N ASP A 246 7.15 0.44 7.09
CA ASP A 246 8.50 0.83 7.51
C ASP A 246 9.11 1.92 6.62
N MET A 247 8.47 2.26 5.50
CA MET A 247 8.90 3.30 4.56
C MET A 247 7.81 4.35 4.37
N THR A 248 8.23 5.58 4.17
CA THR A 248 7.35 6.67 3.72
C THR A 248 7.04 6.57 2.22
N VAL A 249 6.01 7.28 1.79
CA VAL A 249 5.66 7.38 0.37
C VAL A 249 6.80 8.04 -0.44
N GLU A 250 7.49 9.00 0.17
CA GLU A 250 8.65 9.66 -0.45
C GLU A 250 9.81 8.69 -0.66
N GLU A 251 10.14 7.86 0.33
CA GLU A 251 11.22 6.88 0.22
C GLU A 251 10.94 5.85 -0.88
N ILE A 252 9.69 5.36 -1.02
CA ILE A 252 9.37 4.44 -2.11
C ILE A 252 9.41 5.12 -3.49
N ARG A 253 9.11 6.44 -3.59
CA ARG A 253 9.30 7.21 -4.83
C ARG A 253 10.76 7.29 -5.22
N TYR A 254 11.66 7.59 -4.28
CA TYR A 254 13.12 7.56 -4.54
C TYR A 254 13.59 6.16 -4.95
N ALA A 255 13.12 5.12 -4.29
CA ALA A 255 13.44 3.75 -4.65
C ALA A 255 12.92 3.39 -6.06
N LEU A 256 11.71 3.86 -6.43
CA LEU A 256 11.11 3.63 -7.74
C LEU A 256 11.94 4.29 -8.85
N ILE A 257 12.24 5.58 -8.74
CA ILE A 257 13.04 6.26 -9.76
C ILE A 257 14.45 5.68 -9.85
N THR A 258 15.09 5.37 -8.72
CA THR A 258 16.40 4.71 -8.68
C THR A 258 16.37 3.36 -9.39
N THR A 259 15.31 2.58 -9.17
CA THR A 259 15.10 1.30 -9.85
C THR A 259 15.01 1.47 -11.35
N VAL A 260 14.18 2.40 -11.81
CA VAL A 260 13.92 2.61 -13.24
C VAL A 260 15.18 3.08 -13.97
N ILE A 261 15.90 4.04 -13.42
CA ILE A 261 17.08 4.61 -14.10
C ILE A 261 18.29 3.68 -14.15
N ASN A 262 18.38 2.66 -13.29
CA ASN A 262 19.56 1.81 -13.16
C ASN A 262 19.37 0.36 -13.65
N ASN A 263 18.13 -0.14 -13.77
CA ASN A 263 17.93 -1.53 -14.19
C ASN A 263 17.80 -1.68 -15.70
N PRO A 264 18.45 -2.70 -16.29
CA PRO A 264 18.49 -2.90 -17.76
C PRO A 264 17.11 -2.99 -18.41
N GLU A 265 16.16 -3.64 -17.74
CA GLU A 265 14.81 -3.87 -18.26
C GLU A 265 14.05 -2.57 -18.59
N PHE A 266 14.35 -1.50 -17.82
CA PHE A 266 13.72 -0.20 -18.05
C PHE A 266 14.56 0.66 -19.00
N GLN A 267 15.89 0.48 -19.01
CA GLN A 267 16.78 1.21 -19.94
C GLN A 267 16.44 0.93 -21.39
N GLU A 268 15.97 -0.27 -21.72
CA GLU A 268 15.49 -0.60 -23.06
C GLU A 268 14.27 0.23 -23.47
N LEU A 269 13.46 0.71 -22.52
CA LEU A 269 12.25 1.50 -22.78
C LEU A 269 12.56 2.97 -23.09
N TYR A 270 13.61 3.55 -22.48
CA TYR A 270 13.99 4.96 -22.69
C TYR A 270 15.42 5.19 -23.20
N GLY A 271 16.15 4.12 -23.50
CA GLY A 271 17.37 4.15 -24.32
C GLY A 271 18.67 4.62 -23.65
N ILE A 272 18.74 4.79 -22.32
CA ILE A 272 19.89 5.39 -21.65
C ILE A 272 20.27 4.62 -20.38
N LYS A 273 21.60 4.44 -20.18
CA LYS A 273 22.17 3.85 -18.98
C LYS A 273 22.67 4.94 -18.04
N LEU A 274 22.09 4.99 -16.84
CA LEU A 274 22.57 5.81 -15.73
C LEU A 274 23.09 4.89 -14.61
N ASN A 275 24.03 5.40 -13.81
CA ASN A 275 24.52 4.76 -12.59
C ASN A 275 24.31 5.75 -11.44
N LYS A 276 23.04 6.06 -11.14
CA LYS A 276 22.65 7.08 -10.16
C LYS A 276 22.33 6.45 -8.82
N LYS A 277 23.09 6.79 -7.79
CA LYS A 277 22.81 6.30 -6.42
C LYS A 277 21.57 6.98 -5.84
N GLU A 278 20.77 6.22 -5.11
CA GLU A 278 19.60 6.76 -4.40
C GLU A 278 19.99 7.90 -3.45
N LYS A 279 21.11 7.75 -2.72
CA LYS A 279 21.65 8.79 -1.85
C LYS A 279 21.92 10.12 -2.60
N GLU A 280 22.37 10.07 -3.83
CA GLU A 280 22.60 11.29 -4.62
C GLU A 280 21.28 11.97 -4.99
N LEU A 281 20.22 11.18 -5.29
CA LEU A 281 18.89 11.71 -5.56
C LEU A 281 18.29 12.35 -4.31
N THR A 282 18.38 11.69 -3.16
CA THR A 282 17.82 12.20 -1.89
C THR A 282 18.54 13.44 -1.39
N LEU A 283 19.80 13.64 -1.79
CA LEU A 283 20.57 14.85 -1.48
C LEU A 283 20.46 15.93 -2.57
N GLY A 284 19.68 15.71 -3.63
CA GLY A 284 19.54 16.65 -4.73
C GLY A 284 20.83 16.88 -5.53
N LEU A 285 21.76 15.91 -5.55
CA LEU A 285 23.06 16.05 -6.20
C LEU A 285 23.02 15.43 -7.60
N TYR A 286 23.51 16.15 -8.58
CA TYR A 286 23.57 15.72 -9.99
C TYR A 286 24.97 15.97 -10.56
N ARG A 287 25.36 15.21 -11.60
CA ARG A 287 26.66 15.34 -12.22
C ARG A 287 26.62 16.34 -13.37
N ASP A 288 27.68 17.13 -13.46
CA ASP A 288 27.93 18.00 -14.62
C ASP A 288 28.38 17.18 -15.84
N LYS A 289 28.67 17.90 -16.96
CA LYS A 289 29.17 17.29 -18.21
C LYS A 289 30.53 16.62 -18.07
N LYS A 290 31.28 16.88 -17.00
CA LYS A 290 32.56 16.24 -16.69
C LYS A 290 32.41 15.03 -15.77
N GLY A 291 31.21 14.78 -15.25
CA GLY A 291 30.90 13.69 -14.32
C GLY A 291 31.12 14.05 -12.85
N GLU A 292 31.36 15.32 -12.52
CA GLU A 292 31.55 15.81 -11.16
C GLU A 292 30.20 16.20 -10.53
N LEU A 293 30.02 15.92 -9.23
CA LEU A 293 28.79 16.29 -8.53
C LEU A 293 28.71 17.81 -8.35
N ILE A 294 27.56 18.37 -8.67
CA ILE A 294 27.23 19.78 -8.46
C ILE A 294 26.65 19.91 -7.05
N TYR A 295 27.30 20.73 -6.24
CA TYR A 295 26.85 21.08 -4.89
C TYR A 295 26.31 22.51 -4.88
N GLN A 296 25.42 22.81 -3.91
CA GLN A 296 25.03 24.19 -3.64
C GLN A 296 26.27 25.00 -3.23
N GLU A 297 26.36 26.24 -3.74
CA GLU A 297 27.48 27.13 -3.41
C GLU A 297 27.35 27.60 -1.95
N THR A 298 28.47 27.53 -1.23
CA THR A 298 28.54 27.92 0.18
C THR A 298 29.74 28.85 0.40
N ASP A 299 29.64 29.71 1.41
CA ASP A 299 30.73 30.55 1.88
C ASP A 299 31.76 29.77 2.73
N GLU A 300 32.75 30.49 3.26
CA GLU A 300 33.81 29.91 4.13
C GLU A 300 33.26 29.28 5.43
N TRP A 301 32.04 29.65 5.82
CA TRP A 301 31.36 29.17 7.03
C TRP A 301 30.40 28.01 6.76
N GLY A 302 30.17 27.69 5.49
CA GLY A 302 29.25 26.63 5.05
C GLY A 302 27.81 27.11 4.85
N ASP A 303 27.56 28.42 4.91
CA ASP A 303 26.24 28.99 4.64
C ASP A 303 26.03 29.12 3.13
N ALA A 304 24.81 28.81 2.68
CA ALA A 304 24.48 28.87 1.24
C ALA A 304 24.57 30.30 0.71
N THR A 305 25.31 30.50 -0.37
CA THR A 305 25.49 31.78 -1.08
C THR A 305 24.53 31.96 -2.25
N GLU A 306 23.81 30.91 -2.65
CA GLU A 306 22.77 30.92 -3.66
C GLU A 306 21.45 30.42 -3.06
N THR A 307 20.32 30.89 -3.57
CA THR A 307 19.00 30.36 -3.24
C THR A 307 18.80 28.97 -3.85
N ILE A 308 17.81 28.24 -3.35
CA ILE A 308 17.47 26.92 -3.91
C ILE A 308 17.04 27.03 -5.39
N ASP A 309 16.33 28.06 -5.77
CA ASP A 309 15.90 28.28 -7.16
C ASP A 309 17.09 28.56 -8.09
N GLU A 310 18.06 29.36 -7.64
CA GLU A 310 19.31 29.61 -8.38
C GLU A 310 20.14 28.33 -8.51
N TYR A 311 20.22 27.52 -7.47
CA TYR A 311 20.87 26.21 -7.50
C TYR A 311 20.20 25.29 -8.53
N ILE A 312 18.87 25.15 -8.50
CA ILE A 312 18.12 24.32 -9.46
C ILE A 312 18.33 24.83 -10.89
N GLU A 313 18.28 26.14 -11.11
CA GLU A 313 18.54 26.74 -12.43
C GLU A 313 19.97 26.45 -12.92
N ARG A 314 20.95 26.55 -12.04
CA ARG A 314 22.36 26.24 -12.35
C ARG A 314 22.55 24.76 -12.66
N VAL A 315 21.93 23.86 -11.89
CA VAL A 315 21.96 22.41 -12.14
C VAL A 315 21.30 22.10 -13.48
N SER A 316 20.12 22.66 -13.77
CA SER A 316 19.39 22.41 -15.02
C SER A 316 20.17 22.83 -16.28
N LYS A 317 20.99 23.87 -16.19
CA LYS A 317 21.85 24.36 -17.30
C LYS A 317 23.10 23.53 -17.49
N ASN A 318 23.67 22.98 -16.42
CA ASN A 318 24.97 22.34 -16.41
C ASN A 318 24.95 20.81 -16.34
N SER A 319 23.80 20.20 -15.98
CA SER A 319 23.66 18.76 -15.82
C SER A 319 22.68 18.16 -16.83
N ASP A 320 23.26 17.44 -17.81
CA ASP A 320 22.45 16.63 -18.73
C ASP A 320 21.81 15.43 -17.99
N GLU A 321 22.47 14.95 -16.91
CA GLU A 321 21.95 13.91 -16.01
C GLU A 321 20.64 14.35 -15.33
N TYR A 322 20.61 15.58 -14.77
CA TYR A 322 19.41 16.16 -14.16
C TYR A 322 18.26 16.22 -15.17
N ASN A 323 18.50 16.82 -16.33
CA ASN A 323 17.46 16.99 -17.34
C ASN A 323 16.92 15.67 -17.85
N LEU A 324 17.77 14.64 -17.93
CA LEU A 324 17.35 13.30 -18.31
C LEU A 324 16.52 12.64 -17.21
N ILE A 325 16.95 12.73 -15.94
CA ILE A 325 16.20 12.17 -14.82
C ILE A 325 14.82 12.82 -14.71
N MET A 326 14.70 14.14 -14.92
CA MET A 326 13.40 14.82 -14.93
C MET A 326 12.49 14.29 -16.06
N LYS A 327 13.03 14.08 -17.27
CA LYS A 327 12.27 13.47 -18.38
C LYS A 327 11.83 12.04 -18.08
N ILE A 328 12.68 11.26 -17.39
CA ILE A 328 12.32 9.90 -16.98
C ILE A 328 11.25 9.95 -15.89
N ALA A 329 11.31 10.90 -14.96
CA ALA A 329 10.28 11.11 -13.95
C ALA A 329 8.93 11.45 -14.60
N ASP A 330 8.90 12.41 -15.54
CA ASP A 330 7.69 12.76 -16.31
C ASP A 330 7.14 11.52 -17.05
N TRP A 331 8.02 10.71 -17.64
CA TRP A 331 7.62 9.48 -18.30
C TRP A 331 7.03 8.45 -17.31
N ILE A 332 7.67 8.25 -16.14
CA ILE A 332 7.14 7.35 -15.11
C ILE A 332 5.75 7.82 -14.68
N GLU A 333 5.56 9.11 -14.42
CA GLU A 333 4.27 9.68 -14.01
C GLU A 333 3.20 9.45 -15.08
N ALA A 334 3.53 9.64 -16.35
CA ALA A 334 2.60 9.43 -17.46
C ALA A 334 2.22 7.95 -17.61
N GLU A 335 3.21 7.03 -17.60
CA GLU A 335 2.98 5.59 -17.80
C GLU A 335 2.33 4.91 -16.59
N THR A 336 2.60 5.39 -15.37
CA THR A 336 2.04 4.82 -14.14
C THR A 336 0.83 5.56 -13.62
N ASN A 337 0.25 6.47 -14.40
CA ASN A 337 -0.95 7.19 -14.00
C ASN A 337 -2.06 6.21 -13.60
N GLU A 338 -2.52 6.32 -12.34
CA GLU A 338 -3.51 5.40 -11.74
C GLU A 338 -3.12 3.90 -11.76
N LEU A 339 -1.83 3.55 -11.84
CA LEU A 339 -1.38 2.16 -11.75
C LEU A 339 -0.79 1.80 -10.39
N ILE A 340 -0.20 2.75 -9.64
CA ILE A 340 0.40 2.50 -8.33
C ILE A 340 -0.41 3.23 -7.24
N PHE A 341 -1.09 2.46 -6.41
CA PHE A 341 -1.85 2.96 -5.26
C PHE A 341 -1.11 2.62 -3.97
N VAL A 342 -0.78 3.61 -3.18
CA VAL A 342 0.00 3.44 -1.94
C VAL A 342 -0.85 3.81 -0.74
N LYS A 343 -0.77 3.00 0.32
CA LYS A 343 -1.35 3.28 1.63
C LYS A 343 -0.29 3.15 2.70
N ASP A 344 -0.06 4.22 3.43
CA ASP A 344 0.73 4.19 4.65
C ASP A 344 -0.08 3.51 5.76
N VAL A 345 0.53 2.49 6.38
CA VAL A 345 -0.04 1.68 7.45
C VAL A 345 0.86 1.69 8.70
N SER A 346 1.78 2.64 8.80
CA SER A 346 2.76 2.76 9.89
C SER A 346 2.14 3.02 11.26
N GLY A 347 0.94 3.60 11.32
CA GLY A 347 0.19 3.84 12.55
C GLY A 347 -0.43 2.61 13.19
N GLY A 348 -0.21 1.44 12.59
CA GLY A 348 -0.77 0.16 13.01
C GLY A 348 -2.18 -0.09 12.49
N TYR A 349 -2.36 -1.26 11.91
CA TYR A 349 -3.63 -1.71 11.35
C TYR A 349 -4.10 -2.96 12.06
N ASP A 350 -5.37 -2.96 12.45
CA ASP A 350 -6.04 -4.21 12.79
C ASP A 350 -6.41 -4.98 11.51
N ASP A 351 -6.60 -6.27 11.64
CA ASP A 351 -6.98 -7.16 10.54
C ASP A 351 -8.24 -6.72 9.80
N LYS A 352 -9.13 -5.97 10.44
CA LYS A 352 -10.39 -5.49 9.84
C LYS A 352 -10.13 -4.33 8.90
N THR A 353 -9.26 -3.42 9.31
CA THR A 353 -8.87 -2.27 8.49
C THR A 353 -8.04 -2.72 7.30
N LEU A 354 -7.15 -3.71 7.51
CA LEU A 354 -6.42 -4.38 6.43
C LEU A 354 -7.37 -4.97 5.38
N GLU A 355 -8.35 -5.76 5.82
CA GLU A 355 -9.37 -6.33 4.93
C GLU A 355 -10.15 -5.24 4.18
N PHE A 356 -10.54 -4.19 4.88
CA PHE A 356 -11.31 -3.09 4.29
C PHE A 356 -10.53 -2.36 3.20
N GLU A 357 -9.26 -1.99 3.44
CA GLU A 357 -8.45 -1.26 2.46
C GLU A 357 -8.14 -2.12 1.22
N ILE A 358 -7.86 -3.41 1.39
CA ILE A 358 -7.64 -4.33 0.26
C ILE A 358 -8.92 -4.49 -0.56
N ARG A 359 -10.09 -4.71 0.08
CA ARG A 359 -11.37 -4.81 -0.63
C ARG A 359 -11.71 -3.53 -1.37
N LYS A 360 -11.46 -2.38 -0.75
CA LYS A 360 -11.67 -1.08 -1.36
C LYS A 360 -10.78 -0.89 -2.60
N ALA A 361 -9.50 -1.22 -2.52
CA ALA A 361 -8.57 -1.14 -3.63
C ALA A 361 -9.02 -2.04 -4.81
N ASN A 362 -9.41 -3.29 -4.53
CA ASN A 362 -9.91 -4.21 -5.53
C ASN A 362 -11.22 -3.72 -6.19
N LEU A 363 -12.23 -3.35 -5.36
CA LEU A 363 -13.55 -2.98 -5.86
C LEU A 363 -13.59 -1.61 -6.55
N THR A 364 -12.80 -0.64 -6.06
CA THR A 364 -12.83 0.74 -6.57
C THR A 364 -11.92 0.94 -7.77
N HIS A 365 -10.76 0.26 -7.77
CA HIS A 365 -9.72 0.48 -8.77
C HIS A 365 -9.43 -0.76 -9.63
N GLY A 366 -10.11 -1.88 -9.41
CA GLY A 366 -9.89 -3.14 -10.15
C GLY A 366 -8.47 -3.70 -9.95
N ILE A 367 -7.90 -3.53 -8.75
CA ILE A 367 -6.54 -3.98 -8.44
C ILE A 367 -6.54 -5.47 -8.13
N HIS A 368 -5.62 -6.20 -8.75
CA HIS A 368 -5.43 -7.64 -8.52
C HIS A 368 -4.08 -8.01 -7.89
N TYR A 369 -3.16 -7.05 -7.72
CA TYR A 369 -1.82 -7.29 -7.17
C TYR A 369 -1.61 -6.42 -5.94
N CYS A 370 -1.42 -7.05 -4.77
CA CYS A 370 -1.25 -6.39 -3.48
C CYS A 370 0.13 -6.70 -2.91
N PHE A 371 0.86 -5.65 -2.50
CA PHE A 371 2.18 -5.72 -1.89
C PHE A 371 2.14 -5.16 -0.48
N TYR A 372 2.65 -5.90 0.50
CA TYR A 372 2.68 -5.48 1.90
C TYR A 372 4.12 -5.53 2.45
N ASP A 373 4.69 -4.38 2.75
CA ASP A 373 6.05 -4.17 3.26
C ASP A 373 6.04 -3.33 4.54
N THR A 374 6.41 -3.80 5.69
CA THR A 374 6.77 -5.15 6.10
C THR A 374 5.56 -5.81 6.74
N PHE A 375 5.30 -7.08 6.44
CA PHE A 375 4.20 -7.82 7.06
C PHE A 375 4.42 -7.97 8.56
N LYS A 376 3.49 -7.40 9.34
CA LYS A 376 3.45 -7.44 10.80
C LYS A 376 2.13 -8.02 11.29
N GLN A 377 2.10 -8.47 12.54
CA GLN A 377 0.88 -8.94 13.21
C GLN A 377 -0.06 -7.78 13.55
N ASP A 378 -1.32 -8.12 13.86
CA ASP A 378 -2.30 -7.19 14.38
C ASP A 378 -1.77 -6.50 15.65
N ILE A 379 -1.94 -5.18 15.74
CA ILE A 379 -1.51 -4.36 16.88
C ILE A 379 -2.17 -4.77 18.20
N GLN A 380 -3.39 -5.29 18.16
CA GLN A 380 -4.13 -5.64 19.36
C GLN A 380 -3.61 -6.91 20.03
N ASP A 381 -2.82 -7.72 19.31
CA ASP A 381 -2.27 -9.00 19.76
C ASP A 381 -0.74 -8.93 19.94
N THR A 382 -0.27 -8.03 20.81
CA THR A 382 1.16 -7.90 21.11
C THR A 382 1.68 -9.14 21.85
N GLY A 383 2.48 -9.94 21.16
CA GLY A 383 3.30 -11.01 21.78
C GLY A 383 2.95 -12.44 21.43
N ASP A 384 1.92 -12.71 20.65
CA ASP A 384 1.54 -14.07 20.28
C ASP A 384 1.87 -14.38 18.79
N TRP A 385 2.75 -15.37 18.58
CA TRP A 385 3.05 -15.94 17.25
C TRP A 385 1.80 -16.49 16.53
N SER A 386 0.71 -16.77 17.25
CA SER A 386 -0.59 -17.18 16.71
C SER A 386 -1.27 -16.04 15.94
N ALA A 387 -1.10 -14.79 16.36
CA ALA A 387 -1.68 -13.61 15.73
C ALA A 387 -1.13 -13.40 14.31
N MET A 388 0.19 -13.44 14.13
CA MET A 388 0.80 -13.30 12.79
C MET A 388 0.34 -14.42 11.84
N LYS A 389 0.15 -15.63 12.37
CA LYS A 389 -0.41 -16.74 11.62
C LYS A 389 -1.87 -16.49 11.22
N ALA A 390 -2.68 -15.94 12.13
CA ALA A 390 -4.08 -15.60 11.87
C ALA A 390 -4.20 -14.53 10.78
N THR A 391 -3.42 -13.44 10.89
CA THR A 391 -3.37 -12.37 9.88
C THR A 391 -2.94 -12.90 8.52
N ALA A 392 -1.91 -13.78 8.45
CA ALA A 392 -1.46 -14.39 7.19
C ALA A 392 -2.53 -15.32 6.58
N THR A 393 -3.26 -16.06 7.42
CA THR A 393 -4.37 -16.91 6.96
C THR A 393 -5.47 -16.05 6.35
N LYS A 394 -5.88 -15.00 7.06
CA LYS A 394 -6.91 -14.07 6.61
C LYS A 394 -6.52 -13.34 5.33
N PHE A 395 -5.27 -12.87 5.25
CA PHE A 395 -4.73 -12.27 4.03
C PHE A 395 -4.78 -13.25 2.86
N THR A 396 -4.37 -14.50 3.07
CA THR A 396 -4.39 -15.54 2.00
C THR A 396 -5.83 -15.89 1.58
N GLU A 397 -6.77 -15.95 2.50
CA GLU A 397 -8.19 -16.18 2.20
C GLU A 397 -8.77 -15.01 1.40
N LEU A 398 -8.41 -13.77 1.77
CA LEU A 398 -8.82 -12.57 1.07
C LEU A 398 -8.30 -12.52 -0.37
N MET A 399 -7.04 -12.92 -0.60
CA MET A 399 -6.48 -13.01 -1.95
C MET A 399 -7.24 -14.03 -2.82
N LYS A 400 -7.67 -15.14 -2.24
CA LYS A 400 -8.49 -16.14 -2.96
C LYS A 400 -9.89 -15.64 -3.25
N GLU A 401 -10.54 -14.98 -2.28
CA GLU A 401 -11.89 -14.45 -2.40
C GLU A 401 -11.99 -13.35 -3.48
N LEU A 402 -10.99 -12.48 -3.53
CA LEU A 402 -10.97 -11.30 -4.41
C LEU A 402 -10.26 -11.52 -5.74
N ASP A 403 -9.86 -12.75 -6.07
CA ASP A 403 -9.05 -13.04 -7.26
C ASP A 403 -7.77 -12.17 -7.32
N MET A 404 -7.04 -12.06 -6.21
CA MET A 404 -5.85 -11.25 -6.09
C MET A 404 -4.58 -12.10 -5.88
N PHE A 405 -3.43 -11.52 -6.23
CA PHE A 405 -2.11 -11.97 -5.78
C PHE A 405 -1.64 -11.11 -4.61
N GLY A 406 -1.09 -11.75 -3.56
CA GLY A 406 -0.54 -11.07 -2.40
C GLY A 406 0.95 -11.32 -2.21
N TYR A 407 1.74 -10.25 -2.16
CA TYR A 407 3.15 -10.27 -1.79
C TYR A 407 3.31 -9.82 -0.34
N LEU A 408 4.07 -10.59 0.45
CA LEU A 408 4.38 -10.29 1.84
C LEU A 408 5.89 -10.19 2.02
N SER A 409 6.36 -9.03 2.43
CA SER A 409 7.74 -8.82 2.87
C SER A 409 7.88 -9.23 4.34
N ILE A 410 8.77 -10.17 4.65
CA ILE A 410 8.94 -10.74 5.98
C ILE A 410 10.36 -10.53 6.48
N GLN A 411 10.51 -10.23 7.77
CA GLN A 411 11.80 -10.09 8.42
C GLN A 411 12.30 -11.43 8.96
N LEU A 412 13.59 -11.70 8.76
CA LEU A 412 14.29 -12.84 9.36
C LEU A 412 14.83 -12.47 10.74
N THR A 413 15.05 -13.48 11.59
CA THR A 413 15.69 -13.30 12.91
C THR A 413 17.19 -13.01 12.78
N ASP A 414 17.76 -12.35 13.75
CA ASP A 414 19.20 -12.02 13.77
C ASP A 414 20.09 -13.27 13.86
N ASP A 415 19.60 -14.38 14.41
CA ASP A 415 20.27 -15.69 14.39
C ASP A 415 20.57 -16.17 12.97
N THR A 416 19.85 -15.66 11.99
CA THR A 416 20.11 -15.92 10.57
C THR A 416 21.52 -15.52 10.13
N ASN A 417 22.16 -14.57 10.83
CA ASN A 417 23.54 -14.18 10.54
C ASN A 417 24.52 -15.37 10.62
N TYR A 418 24.25 -16.34 11.47
CA TYR A 418 25.08 -17.52 11.68
C TYR A 418 24.73 -18.70 10.75
N VAL A 419 23.62 -18.61 9.99
CA VAL A 419 23.20 -19.64 9.05
C VAL A 419 23.89 -19.42 7.71
N LYS A 420 24.36 -20.48 7.05
CA LYS A 420 24.95 -20.34 5.70
C LYS A 420 23.88 -19.84 4.70
N PRO A 421 24.26 -19.02 3.73
CA PRO A 421 23.31 -18.45 2.78
C PRO A 421 22.43 -19.48 2.07
N ASP A 422 22.98 -20.63 1.75
CA ASP A 422 22.29 -21.71 1.06
C ASP A 422 21.49 -22.66 1.98
N GLU A 423 21.61 -22.51 3.31
CA GLU A 423 20.91 -23.34 4.30
C GLU A 423 19.69 -22.62 4.92
N LEU A 424 19.36 -21.43 4.43
CA LEU A 424 18.26 -20.61 4.91
C LEU A 424 16.91 -21.29 4.70
N THR A 425 16.09 -21.34 5.75
CA THR A 425 14.76 -21.95 5.73
C THR A 425 13.75 -21.11 6.50
N SER A 426 12.47 -21.46 6.42
CA SER A 426 11.39 -20.81 7.17
C SER A 426 11.54 -20.86 8.69
N SER A 427 12.43 -21.69 9.23
CA SER A 427 12.76 -21.68 10.67
C SER A 427 13.47 -20.39 11.11
N ASN A 428 14.02 -19.65 10.17
CA ASN A 428 14.73 -18.38 10.38
C ASN A 428 13.83 -17.15 10.31
N ILE A 429 12.51 -17.34 10.16
CA ILE A 429 11.55 -16.22 10.12
C ILE A 429 11.29 -15.73 11.54
N ALA A 430 11.36 -14.40 11.72
CA ALA A 430 10.95 -13.74 12.95
C ALA A 430 9.45 -13.98 13.20
N SER A 431 9.09 -14.24 14.45
CA SER A 431 7.72 -14.32 14.97
C SER A 431 6.82 -15.45 14.46
N CYS A 432 7.05 -16.10 13.27
CA CYS A 432 6.14 -17.15 12.80
C CYS A 432 6.78 -18.19 11.87
N LYS A 433 7.43 -19.20 12.46
CA LYS A 433 8.06 -20.31 11.71
C LYS A 433 7.06 -21.12 10.85
N ASN A 434 5.79 -21.15 11.23
CA ASN A 434 4.74 -21.94 10.57
C ASN A 434 4.00 -21.20 9.44
N ILE A 435 4.32 -19.94 9.18
CA ILE A 435 3.66 -19.14 8.12
C ILE A 435 3.77 -19.80 6.74
N LYS A 436 4.84 -20.56 6.50
CA LYS A 436 5.01 -21.28 5.25
C LYS A 436 3.88 -22.25 4.92
N HIS A 437 3.17 -22.79 5.93
CA HIS A 437 2.08 -23.73 5.68
C HIS A 437 0.86 -23.04 5.05
N ILE A 438 0.70 -21.75 5.28
CA ILE A 438 -0.41 -20.92 4.80
C ILE A 438 -0.13 -20.43 3.38
N LEU A 439 1.04 -19.87 3.15
CA LEU A 439 1.41 -19.23 1.88
C LEU A 439 1.59 -20.25 0.75
N HIS A 440 1.55 -19.79 -0.50
CA HIS A 440 1.72 -20.64 -1.68
C HIS A 440 3.19 -20.75 -2.08
N THR A 441 3.93 -19.67 -2.03
CA THR A 441 5.35 -19.59 -2.36
C THR A 441 6.12 -18.82 -1.29
N MET A 442 7.40 -19.13 -1.12
CA MET A 442 8.30 -18.46 -0.20
C MET A 442 9.73 -18.49 -0.71
N VAL A 443 10.35 -17.32 -0.75
CA VAL A 443 11.77 -17.15 -1.11
C VAL A 443 12.48 -16.42 0.01
N LEU A 444 13.60 -16.94 0.46
CA LEU A 444 14.41 -16.37 1.53
C LEU A 444 15.77 -15.98 0.97
N PHE A 445 16.14 -14.72 1.12
CA PHE A 445 17.37 -14.20 0.56
C PHE A 445 18.40 -13.93 1.65
N LYS A 446 19.65 -14.28 1.35
CA LYS A 446 20.80 -13.93 2.18
C LYS A 446 22.01 -13.61 1.30
N GLU A 447 22.76 -12.60 1.71
CA GLU A 447 24.02 -12.23 1.09
C GLU A 447 25.08 -13.32 1.24
N ILE A 448 25.88 -13.55 0.21
CA ILE A 448 27.06 -14.41 0.24
C ILE A 448 28.23 -13.56 0.74
N PRO A 449 28.85 -13.89 1.88
CA PRO A 449 30.07 -13.22 2.33
C PRO A 449 31.19 -13.39 1.28
N GLN A 450 31.95 -12.33 1.02
CA GLN A 450 33.07 -12.38 0.03
C GLN A 450 34.06 -13.53 0.31
N GLY A 451 34.35 -13.79 1.59
CA GLY A 451 35.21 -14.92 1.99
C GLY A 451 34.71 -16.29 1.58
N ASP A 452 33.43 -16.42 1.27
CA ASP A 452 32.78 -17.67 0.87
C ASP A 452 32.56 -17.81 -0.65
N PHE A 453 32.98 -16.83 -1.45
CA PHE A 453 32.78 -16.86 -2.92
C PHE A 453 33.40 -18.09 -3.58
N HIS A 454 34.52 -18.57 -3.06
CA HIS A 454 35.16 -19.79 -3.54
C HIS A 454 34.33 -21.08 -3.37
N LYS A 455 33.30 -21.04 -2.48
CA LYS A 455 32.42 -22.20 -2.20
C LYS A 455 31.19 -22.25 -3.12
N TYR A 456 30.92 -21.17 -3.84
CA TYR A 456 29.69 -21.00 -4.61
C TYR A 456 29.97 -20.58 -6.04
N GLY A 457 29.08 -20.93 -6.92
CA GLY A 457 28.99 -20.48 -8.28
C GLY A 457 27.55 -20.58 -8.76
N TYR A 458 27.30 -20.33 -10.02
CA TYR A 458 25.96 -20.50 -10.59
C TYR A 458 26.03 -21.07 -11.99
N ILE A 459 24.94 -21.71 -12.42
CA ILE A 459 24.74 -22.21 -13.76
C ILE A 459 23.88 -21.21 -14.52
N GLN A 460 24.41 -20.72 -15.62
CA GLN A 460 23.68 -19.94 -16.60
C GLN A 460 23.38 -20.79 -17.82
N SER A 461 22.12 -20.87 -18.21
CA SER A 461 21.73 -21.51 -19.47
C SER A 461 22.11 -20.60 -20.63
N ASP A 462 22.95 -21.11 -21.52
CA ASP A 462 23.22 -20.45 -22.79
C ASP A 462 21.99 -20.63 -23.72
N LYS A 463 21.32 -19.53 -24.05
CA LYS A 463 20.12 -19.54 -24.87
C LYS A 463 20.40 -19.98 -26.32
N ASP A 464 21.62 -19.76 -26.79
CA ASP A 464 21.98 -19.98 -28.20
C ASP A 464 22.47 -21.41 -28.47
N TRP A 465 23.09 -22.07 -27.48
CA TRP A 465 23.72 -23.38 -27.65
C TRP A 465 23.11 -24.50 -26.78
N GLY A 466 22.14 -24.18 -25.91
CA GLY A 466 21.53 -25.16 -25.01
C GLY A 466 22.52 -25.77 -23.99
N SER A 467 23.71 -25.20 -23.85
CA SER A 467 24.74 -25.64 -22.90
C SER A 467 24.61 -24.87 -21.59
N ASN A 468 24.92 -25.55 -20.50
CA ASN A 468 24.99 -24.94 -19.18
C ASN A 468 26.44 -24.46 -18.93
N VAL A 469 26.62 -23.17 -18.70
CA VAL A 469 27.92 -22.60 -18.36
C VAL A 469 27.98 -22.40 -16.85
N VAL A 470 29.06 -22.90 -16.24
CA VAL A 470 29.35 -22.67 -14.83
C VAL A 470 30.12 -21.37 -14.69
N CYS A 471 29.55 -20.44 -13.91
CA CYS A 471 30.13 -19.14 -13.68
C CYS A 471 30.60 -18.99 -12.23
N ASP A 472 31.75 -18.33 -12.07
CA ASP A 472 32.30 -17.94 -10.78
C ASP A 472 31.72 -16.61 -10.31
N LEU A 473 31.77 -16.36 -8.99
CA LEU A 473 31.39 -15.06 -8.44
C LEU A 473 32.53 -14.05 -8.60
N ASP A 474 32.23 -12.88 -9.15
CA ASP A 474 33.18 -11.77 -9.29
C ASP A 474 33.45 -11.13 -7.92
N PRO A 475 34.71 -11.07 -7.44
CA PRO A 475 35.05 -10.46 -6.15
C PRO A 475 34.68 -8.98 -6.01
N LYS A 476 34.43 -8.29 -7.12
CA LYS A 476 34.05 -6.86 -7.13
C LYS A 476 32.55 -6.63 -7.00
N LYS A 477 31.75 -7.69 -7.01
CA LYS A 477 30.30 -7.63 -6.99
C LYS A 477 29.75 -8.18 -5.69
N ARG A 478 28.49 -7.93 -5.44
CA ARG A 478 27.74 -8.42 -4.30
C ARG A 478 26.72 -9.45 -4.76
N TYR A 479 26.62 -10.56 -4.05
CA TYR A 479 25.71 -11.65 -4.43
C TYR A 479 24.84 -12.09 -3.28
N TYR A 480 23.60 -12.44 -3.61
CA TYR A 480 22.63 -13.05 -2.71
C TYR A 480 22.24 -14.44 -3.22
N ILE A 481 21.93 -15.34 -2.28
CA ILE A 481 21.23 -16.59 -2.58
C ILE A 481 19.77 -16.41 -2.22
N GLY A 482 18.89 -16.61 -3.21
CA GLY A 482 17.45 -16.75 -3.04
C GLY A 482 17.07 -18.22 -2.89
N ASN A 483 16.72 -18.64 -1.67
CA ASN A 483 16.27 -20.01 -1.39
C ASN A 483 14.76 -20.10 -1.57
N VAL A 484 14.28 -20.84 -2.55
CA VAL A 484 12.86 -21.19 -2.70
C VAL A 484 12.50 -22.25 -1.67
N ASP A 485 12.14 -21.82 -0.46
CA ASP A 485 11.81 -22.74 0.65
C ASP A 485 10.44 -23.41 0.46
N LYS A 486 9.50 -22.71 -0.19
CA LYS A 486 8.20 -23.27 -0.56
C LYS A 486 7.78 -22.87 -1.97
N ASN A 487 7.26 -23.86 -2.70
CA ASN A 487 6.63 -23.62 -4.00
C ASN A 487 5.51 -24.66 -4.23
N ARG A 488 4.26 -24.21 -4.27
CA ARG A 488 3.10 -25.07 -4.60
C ARG A 488 2.91 -25.24 -6.11
N PHE A 489 3.59 -24.44 -6.92
CA PHE A 489 3.38 -24.40 -8.38
C PHE A 489 4.47 -25.13 -9.17
N GLY A 490 5.57 -25.51 -8.52
CA GLY A 490 6.68 -26.14 -9.20
C GLY A 490 7.76 -26.64 -8.23
N ARG A 491 8.97 -26.76 -8.76
CA ARG A 491 10.13 -27.22 -8.00
C ARG A 491 10.67 -26.15 -7.04
N LYS A 492 11.43 -26.57 -6.06
CA LYS A 492 12.30 -25.72 -5.27
C LYS A 492 13.63 -25.51 -6.00
N ALA A 493 14.23 -24.35 -5.80
CA ALA A 493 15.54 -24.03 -6.33
C ALA A 493 16.30 -23.10 -5.39
N LYS A 494 17.59 -22.97 -5.61
CA LYS A 494 18.43 -21.94 -5.00
C LYS A 494 19.02 -21.14 -6.13
N LEU A 495 18.79 -19.85 -6.12
CA LEU A 495 19.16 -18.95 -7.20
C LEU A 495 20.19 -17.94 -6.71
N VAL A 496 21.11 -17.56 -7.58
CA VAL A 496 22.10 -16.52 -7.31
C VAL A 496 21.66 -15.24 -7.97
N PHE A 497 21.73 -14.13 -7.22
CA PHE A 497 21.42 -12.79 -7.68
C PHE A 497 22.63 -11.89 -7.47
N GLU A 498 23.00 -11.13 -8.50
CA GLU A 498 23.89 -9.98 -8.37
C GLU A 498 23.06 -8.79 -7.89
N VAL A 499 23.53 -8.11 -6.84
CA VAL A 499 22.77 -7.06 -6.17
C VAL A 499 23.63 -5.85 -5.92
N ASP A 500 23.13 -4.67 -6.30
CA ASP A 500 23.65 -3.38 -5.88
C ASP A 500 22.53 -2.59 -5.21
N LEU A 501 22.60 -2.44 -3.90
CA LEU A 501 21.54 -1.75 -3.13
C LEU A 501 21.59 -0.24 -3.30
N ASP A 502 22.75 0.36 -3.59
CA ASP A 502 22.87 1.80 -3.81
C ASP A 502 22.18 2.23 -5.10
N LEU A 503 22.21 1.34 -6.10
CA LEU A 503 21.61 1.53 -7.42
C LEU A 503 20.24 0.83 -7.56
N ASN A 504 19.81 0.13 -6.53
CA ASN A 504 18.64 -0.75 -6.55
C ASN A 504 18.62 -1.74 -7.73
N ILE A 505 19.78 -2.34 -8.02
CA ILE A 505 19.95 -3.35 -9.07
C ILE A 505 19.80 -4.74 -8.46
N TRP A 506 18.96 -5.56 -9.07
CA TRP A 506 18.78 -6.98 -8.78
C TRP A 506 18.79 -7.73 -10.11
N LEU A 507 19.81 -8.56 -10.33
CA LEU A 507 19.95 -9.36 -11.55
C LEU A 507 19.99 -10.84 -11.19
N GLU A 508 19.13 -11.63 -11.80
CA GLU A 508 19.12 -13.08 -11.63
C GLU A 508 20.27 -13.67 -12.47
N CYS A 509 21.24 -14.30 -11.82
CA CYS A 509 22.44 -14.85 -12.48
C CYS A 509 22.22 -16.28 -12.96
N GLY A 510 21.62 -17.13 -12.13
CA GLY A 510 21.45 -18.54 -12.44
C GLY A 510 21.12 -19.41 -11.22
N GLU A 511 21.09 -20.72 -11.43
CA GLU A 511 20.92 -21.69 -10.33
C GLU A 511 22.23 -21.90 -9.59
N LEU A 512 22.14 -21.94 -8.25
CA LEU A 512 23.30 -22.13 -7.37
C LEU A 512 23.97 -23.48 -7.59
N ILE A 513 25.28 -23.48 -7.66
CA ILE A 513 26.12 -24.66 -7.49
C ILE A 513 27.05 -24.47 -6.29
N LYS A 514 27.33 -25.56 -5.59
CA LYS A 514 28.43 -25.67 -4.61
C LYS A 514 29.66 -26.18 -5.29
N LYS A 515 30.80 -25.59 -4.96
CA LYS A 515 32.13 -26.00 -5.43
C LYS A 515 32.80 -26.89 -4.40
#